data_caba0d38cb0f61d1b8a8d78686d65eba
#
_entry.id   caba0d38cb0f61d1b8a8d78686d65eba
#
_cell.length_a   1.000
_cell.length_b   1.000
_cell.length_c   1.000
_cell.angle_alpha   90.00
_cell.angle_beta   90.00
_cell.angle_gamma   90.00
#
_symmetry.space_group_name_H-M   'P 1'
#
loop_
_entity.id
_entity.type
_entity.pdbx_description
1 polymer ?
#
loop_
_entity_poly.entity_id
_entity_poly.type
_entity_poly.pdbx_seq_one_letter_code
_entity_poly.pdbx_strand_id
1 'polypeptide(L)'
;MLNKTRGRPRGNPDTRARIAEVARDLFREHGYPGTTVRAVAAAAGVDPALISYHFGSKQGLFSQSLNLLCVDPTALDQALRGDQAGLADRLLDSVTGLWDATVPAENRMAVRDDDTMRALRDYLDGELRLRIAEFLGGPDATERATAAVGVLGGLIFTRYLNPIRSIGALSPADVRRVFGPALRAALHARPRRP
;
A
#
# COMPACT_ATOMS: atom_id res chain seq x y z
N MET A 1 9.17 49.49 -17.15
CA MET A 1 9.78 48.15 -17.05
C MET A 1 8.94 47.32 -16.11
N LEU A 2 8.08 46.44 -16.65
CA LEU A 2 7.16 45.61 -15.85
C LEU A 2 7.84 44.30 -15.52
N ASN A 3 8.11 44.06 -14.24
CA ASN A 3 8.71 42.84 -13.69
C ASN A 3 7.61 41.76 -13.62
N LYS A 4 7.68 40.78 -14.53
CA LYS A 4 6.77 39.66 -14.64
C LYS A 4 7.15 38.61 -13.65
N THR A 5 6.58 38.61 -12.43
CA THR A 5 6.73 37.58 -11.41
C THR A 5 6.12 36.27 -11.97
N ARG A 6 6.98 35.34 -12.34
CA ARG A 6 6.59 33.97 -12.68
C ARG A 6 6.07 33.27 -11.42
N GLY A 7 4.77 33.21 -11.30
CA GLY A 7 4.12 32.38 -10.30
C GLY A 7 4.44 30.91 -10.57
N ARG A 8 4.90 30.22 -9.52
CA ARG A 8 5.16 28.78 -9.48
C ARG A 8 3.86 28.04 -9.85
N PRO A 9 3.85 27.15 -10.88
CA PRO A 9 2.64 26.41 -11.23
C PRO A 9 2.25 25.52 -10.05
N ARG A 10 1.12 25.80 -9.43
CA ARG A 10 0.44 24.83 -8.56
C ARG A 10 0.03 23.68 -9.46
N GLY A 11 0.47 22.45 -9.15
CA GLY A 11 0.12 21.26 -9.91
C GLY A 11 -1.39 21.19 -10.07
N ASN A 12 -1.85 21.25 -11.33
CA ASN A 12 -3.26 21.21 -11.67
C ASN A 12 -3.81 19.83 -11.25
N PRO A 13 -4.91 19.71 -10.47
CA PRO A 13 -5.56 18.43 -10.12
C PRO A 13 -5.84 17.56 -11.34
N ASP A 14 -6.13 18.18 -12.47
CA ASP A 14 -6.33 17.54 -13.78
C ASP A 14 -5.06 16.81 -14.28
N THR A 15 -3.87 17.37 -14.05
CA THR A 15 -2.61 16.73 -14.46
C THR A 15 -2.35 15.43 -13.69
N ARG A 16 -2.61 15.41 -12.38
CA ARG A 16 -2.45 14.19 -11.57
C ARG A 16 -3.42 13.10 -12.00
N ALA A 17 -4.69 13.43 -12.23
CA ALA A 17 -5.71 12.50 -12.69
C ALA A 17 -5.35 11.91 -14.07
N ARG A 18 -4.91 12.76 -15.02
CA ARG A 18 -4.47 12.33 -16.35
C ARG A 18 -3.27 11.40 -16.31
N ILE A 19 -2.27 11.69 -15.49
CA ILE A 19 -1.10 10.80 -15.31
C ILE A 19 -1.56 9.43 -14.77
N ALA A 20 -2.45 9.40 -13.77
CA ALA A 20 -2.96 8.17 -13.19
C ALA A 20 -3.76 7.33 -14.21
N GLU A 21 -4.56 7.96 -15.06
CA GLU A 21 -5.33 7.29 -16.11
C GLU A 21 -4.40 6.65 -17.16
N VAL A 22 -3.46 7.42 -17.70
CA VAL A 22 -2.46 6.93 -18.66
C VAL A 22 -1.61 5.80 -18.06
N ALA A 23 -1.22 5.95 -16.80
CA ALA A 23 -0.45 4.93 -16.10
C ALA A 23 -1.25 3.63 -15.93
N ARG A 24 -2.54 3.73 -15.62
CA ARG A 24 -3.45 2.57 -15.51
C ARG A 24 -3.47 1.76 -16.79
N ASP A 25 -3.62 2.43 -17.93
CA ASP A 25 -3.69 1.77 -19.23
C ASP A 25 -2.37 1.09 -19.59
N LEU A 26 -1.24 1.77 -19.40
CA LEU A 26 0.09 1.20 -19.65
C LEU A 26 0.41 0.03 -18.71
N PHE A 27 0.03 0.11 -17.44
CA PHE A 27 0.22 -1.01 -16.51
C PHE A 27 -0.65 -2.21 -16.85
N ARG A 28 -1.88 -2.00 -17.37
CA ARG A 28 -2.74 -3.09 -17.84
C ARG A 28 -2.18 -3.76 -19.08
N GLU A 29 -1.65 -2.98 -20.02
CA GLU A 29 -1.14 -3.48 -21.29
C GLU A 29 0.21 -4.18 -21.16
N HIS A 30 1.14 -3.58 -20.38
CA HIS A 30 2.54 -4.01 -20.33
C HIS A 30 2.95 -4.62 -18.99
N GLY A 31 2.06 -4.66 -18.01
CA GLY A 31 2.34 -5.08 -16.63
C GLY A 31 3.25 -4.10 -15.88
N TYR A 32 3.41 -4.35 -14.58
CA TYR A 32 4.29 -3.53 -13.75
C TYR A 32 5.76 -3.54 -14.22
N PRO A 33 6.40 -4.71 -14.54
CA PRO A 33 7.79 -4.72 -15.00
C PRO A 33 8.00 -3.99 -16.32
N GLY A 34 7.06 -4.13 -17.27
CA GLY A 34 7.16 -3.57 -18.63
C GLY A 34 6.88 -2.06 -18.71
N THR A 35 6.24 -1.46 -17.72
CA THR A 35 5.91 -0.03 -17.69
C THR A 35 7.02 0.76 -17.00
N THR A 36 7.46 1.88 -17.58
CA THR A 36 8.44 2.77 -16.95
C THR A 36 7.84 4.15 -16.68
N VAL A 37 8.36 4.87 -15.66
CA VAL A 37 7.97 6.25 -15.37
C VAL A 37 8.16 7.16 -16.59
N ARG A 38 9.23 6.93 -17.37
CA ARG A 38 9.48 7.69 -18.62
C ARG A 38 8.44 7.43 -19.70
N ALA A 39 7.99 6.16 -19.85
CA ALA A 39 6.93 5.81 -20.80
C ALA A 39 5.60 6.48 -20.42
N VAL A 40 5.25 6.43 -19.14
CA VAL A 40 4.04 7.12 -18.63
C VAL A 40 4.13 8.63 -18.82
N ALA A 41 5.28 9.24 -18.54
CA ALA A 41 5.49 10.67 -18.73
C ALA A 41 5.31 11.08 -20.19
N ALA A 42 5.93 10.34 -21.11
CA ALA A 42 5.79 10.56 -22.54
C ALA A 42 4.34 10.43 -23.02
N ALA A 43 3.64 9.38 -22.62
CA ALA A 43 2.25 9.15 -22.99
C ALA A 43 1.29 10.18 -22.37
N ALA A 44 1.56 10.63 -21.14
CA ALA A 44 0.79 11.67 -20.47
C ALA A 44 1.17 13.11 -20.93
N GLY A 45 2.19 13.29 -21.75
CA GLY A 45 2.67 14.60 -22.19
C GLY A 45 3.18 15.48 -21.05
N VAL A 46 3.91 14.88 -20.09
CA VAL A 46 4.46 15.59 -18.92
C VAL A 46 5.95 15.29 -18.72
N ASP A 47 6.60 16.13 -17.92
CA ASP A 47 7.95 15.87 -17.46
C ASP A 47 7.96 14.69 -16.44
N PRO A 48 8.89 13.72 -16.52
CA PRO A 48 9.02 12.65 -15.54
C PRO A 48 9.14 13.12 -14.08
N ALA A 49 9.70 14.31 -13.85
CA ALA A 49 9.80 14.91 -12.52
C ALA A 49 8.41 15.21 -11.91
N LEU A 50 7.40 15.50 -12.75
CA LEU A 50 6.02 15.68 -12.29
C LEU A 50 5.41 14.37 -11.77
N ILE A 51 5.77 13.23 -12.36
CA ILE A 51 5.33 11.93 -11.85
C ILE A 51 5.94 11.68 -10.48
N SER A 52 7.25 11.92 -10.32
CA SER A 52 7.92 11.80 -9.03
C SER A 52 7.37 12.77 -7.99
N TYR A 53 6.99 13.97 -8.40
CA TYR A 53 6.36 14.97 -7.53
C TYR A 53 4.97 14.53 -7.04
N HIS A 54 4.12 13.98 -7.92
CA HIS A 54 2.74 13.62 -7.58
C HIS A 54 2.59 12.24 -6.94
N PHE A 55 3.46 11.31 -7.27
CA PHE A 55 3.32 9.88 -6.93
C PHE A 55 4.51 9.31 -6.16
N GLY A 56 5.58 10.06 -6.00
CA GLY A 56 6.80 9.67 -5.29
C GLY A 56 7.65 8.66 -6.05
N SER A 57 7.08 7.52 -6.42
CA SER A 57 7.77 6.40 -7.05
C SER A 57 6.94 5.75 -8.15
N LYS A 58 7.54 4.85 -8.95
CA LYS A 58 6.81 3.98 -9.88
C LYS A 58 5.75 3.14 -9.15
N GLN A 59 6.06 2.67 -7.94
CA GLN A 59 5.16 1.91 -7.12
C GLN A 59 3.98 2.76 -6.62
N GLY A 60 4.26 3.99 -6.17
CA GLY A 60 3.21 4.95 -5.80
C GLY A 60 2.31 5.32 -6.98
N LEU A 61 2.89 5.49 -8.18
CA LEU A 61 2.14 5.70 -9.42
C LEU A 61 1.24 4.50 -9.73
N PHE A 62 1.78 3.28 -9.66
CA PHE A 62 1.04 2.04 -9.91
C PHE A 62 -0.13 1.87 -8.94
N SER A 63 0.12 1.99 -7.64
CA SER A 63 -0.89 1.86 -6.60
C SER A 63 -2.04 2.86 -6.77
N GLN A 64 -1.71 4.11 -7.07
CA GLN A 64 -2.73 5.16 -7.23
C GLN A 64 -3.44 5.10 -8.58
N SER A 65 -2.79 4.64 -9.65
CA SER A 65 -3.40 4.52 -10.97
C SER A 65 -4.43 3.40 -11.05
N LEU A 66 -4.18 2.29 -10.36
CA LEU A 66 -5.10 1.16 -10.32
C LEU A 66 -6.18 1.31 -9.24
N ASN A 67 -6.30 2.48 -8.60
CA ASN A 67 -7.11 2.64 -7.39
C ASN A 67 -6.76 1.61 -6.29
N LEU A 68 -5.53 1.13 -6.29
CA LEU A 68 -4.96 0.35 -5.21
C LEU A 68 -4.63 1.28 -4.03
N LEU A 69 -5.65 1.98 -3.57
CA LEU A 69 -5.58 2.80 -2.37
C LEU A 69 -5.24 1.98 -1.11
N CYS A 70 -5.23 0.65 -1.25
CA CYS A 70 -4.75 -0.27 -0.23
C CYS A 70 -3.23 -0.25 -0.01
N VAL A 71 -2.48 0.57 -0.77
CA VAL A 71 -1.02 0.71 -0.68
C VAL A 71 -0.70 2.20 -0.57
N ASP A 72 -1.10 2.81 0.54
CA ASP A 72 -0.69 4.18 0.86
C ASP A 72 0.64 4.14 1.63
N PRO A 73 1.77 4.58 1.04
CA PRO A 73 3.05 4.63 1.73
C PRO A 73 2.99 5.49 3.01
N THR A 74 2.13 6.51 3.04
CA THR A 74 2.00 7.40 4.21
C THR A 74 1.31 6.71 5.37
N ALA A 75 0.38 5.80 5.10
CA ALA A 75 -0.29 5.00 6.12
C ALA A 75 0.69 4.03 6.81
N LEU A 76 1.58 3.41 6.03
CA LEU A 76 2.65 2.57 6.58
C LEU A 76 3.65 3.40 7.39
N ASP A 77 4.07 4.57 6.88
CA ASP A 77 4.96 5.48 7.62
C ASP A 77 4.37 5.89 8.96
N GLN A 78 3.06 6.15 9.02
CA GLN A 78 2.37 6.46 10.26
C GLN A 78 2.32 5.26 11.21
N ALA A 79 2.02 4.06 10.70
CA ALA A 79 1.99 2.83 11.49
C ALA A 79 3.36 2.49 12.09
N LEU A 80 4.46 2.79 11.38
CA LEU A 80 5.83 2.58 11.85
C LEU A 80 6.35 3.70 12.79
N ARG A 81 5.57 4.75 13.06
CA ARG A 81 5.93 5.76 14.08
C ARG A 81 5.55 5.26 15.47
N GLY A 82 6.47 5.32 16.41
CA GLY A 82 6.27 4.94 17.82
C GLY A 82 7.06 3.70 18.23
N ASP A 83 6.67 3.07 19.32
CA ASP A 83 7.36 1.90 19.87
C ASP A 83 6.95 0.57 19.20
N GLN A 84 7.72 -0.47 19.47
CA GLN A 84 7.42 -1.81 18.96
C GLN A 84 6.18 -2.43 19.65
N ALA A 85 5.88 -2.04 20.89
CA ALA A 85 4.77 -2.61 21.65
C ALA A 85 3.40 -2.31 21.02
N GLY A 86 3.21 -1.09 20.53
CA GLY A 86 1.98 -0.66 19.85
C GLY A 86 1.92 -0.96 18.35
N LEU A 87 2.98 -1.55 17.77
CA LEU A 87 3.08 -1.75 16.32
C LEU A 87 1.93 -2.59 15.75
N ALA A 88 1.56 -3.68 16.43
CA ALA A 88 0.49 -4.56 15.96
C ALA A 88 -0.85 -3.83 15.80
N ASP A 89 -1.21 -3.01 16.78
CA ASP A 89 -2.47 -2.28 16.75
C ASP A 89 -2.45 -1.19 15.65
N ARG A 90 -1.32 -0.46 15.52
CA ARG A 90 -1.16 0.53 14.45
C ARG A 90 -1.21 -0.07 13.04
N LEU A 91 -0.61 -1.24 12.83
CA LEU A 91 -0.69 -1.94 11.55
C LEU A 91 -2.12 -2.41 11.23
N LEU A 92 -2.85 -2.94 12.22
CA LEU A 92 -4.26 -3.35 12.03
C LEU A 92 -5.14 -2.13 11.73
N ASP A 93 -4.95 -1.03 12.45
CA ASP A 93 -5.71 0.21 12.22
C ASP A 93 -5.40 0.81 10.85
N SER A 94 -4.13 0.79 10.44
CA SER A 94 -3.71 1.24 9.12
C SER A 94 -4.37 0.41 8.01
N VAL A 95 -4.33 -0.92 8.13
CA VAL A 95 -4.96 -1.82 7.16
C VAL A 95 -6.47 -1.62 7.12
N THR A 96 -7.14 -1.65 8.27
CA THR A 96 -8.61 -1.52 8.28
C THR A 96 -9.06 -0.14 7.84
N GLY A 97 -8.43 0.93 8.33
CA GLY A 97 -8.76 2.30 7.96
C GLY A 97 -8.60 2.54 6.45
N LEU A 98 -7.51 2.05 5.88
CA LEU A 98 -7.22 2.19 4.46
C LEU A 98 -8.23 1.43 3.59
N TRP A 99 -8.44 0.14 3.89
CA TRP A 99 -9.32 -0.71 3.09
C TRP A 99 -10.80 -0.38 3.26
N ASP A 100 -11.26 -0.07 4.46
CA ASP A 100 -12.66 0.31 4.71
C ASP A 100 -13.01 1.66 4.04
N ALA A 101 -12.05 2.59 3.95
CA ALA A 101 -12.23 3.86 3.25
C ALA A 101 -12.21 3.73 1.72
N THR A 102 -11.54 2.71 1.19
CA THR A 102 -11.17 2.61 -0.22
C THR A 102 -12.00 1.63 -1.01
N VAL A 103 -12.40 0.53 -0.39
CA VAL A 103 -13.13 -0.57 -1.04
C VAL A 103 -14.53 -0.66 -0.42
N PRO A 104 -15.51 0.12 -0.92
CA PRO A 104 -16.90 -0.05 -0.54
C PRO A 104 -17.33 -1.50 -0.71
N ALA A 105 -18.25 -1.97 0.13
CA ALA A 105 -18.69 -3.37 0.16
C ALA A 105 -19.15 -3.88 -1.22
N GLU A 106 -19.76 -3.00 -2.02
CA GLU A 106 -20.24 -3.26 -3.38
C GLU A 106 -19.10 -3.42 -4.41
N ASN A 107 -17.92 -2.86 -4.17
CA ASN A 107 -16.80 -2.86 -5.11
C ASN A 107 -15.71 -3.88 -4.79
N ARG A 108 -15.88 -4.70 -3.75
CA ARG A 108 -14.88 -5.72 -3.34
C ARG A 108 -14.58 -6.77 -4.42
N MET A 109 -15.51 -7.00 -5.34
CA MET A 109 -15.30 -7.91 -6.48
C MET A 109 -14.37 -7.33 -7.55
N ALA A 110 -14.29 -6.00 -7.70
CA ALA A 110 -13.46 -5.34 -8.72
C ALA A 110 -11.95 -5.36 -8.39
N VAL A 111 -11.58 -5.73 -7.17
CA VAL A 111 -10.18 -5.80 -6.68
C VAL A 111 -9.52 -7.16 -7.01
N ARG A 112 -10.20 -8.05 -7.73
CA ARG A 112 -9.75 -9.42 -7.99
C ARG A 112 -9.04 -9.63 -9.33
N ASP A 113 -8.79 -8.58 -10.08
CA ASP A 113 -8.03 -8.72 -11.32
C ASP A 113 -6.57 -9.09 -11.04
N ASP A 114 -5.95 -9.80 -11.99
CA ASP A 114 -4.61 -10.37 -11.84
C ASP A 114 -3.54 -9.30 -11.58
N ASP A 115 -3.69 -8.11 -12.13
CA ASP A 115 -2.72 -7.02 -11.97
C ASP A 115 -2.79 -6.42 -10.57
N THR A 116 -3.99 -6.24 -10.04
CA THR A 116 -4.23 -5.84 -8.65
C THR A 116 -3.65 -6.85 -7.67
N MET A 117 -3.91 -8.14 -7.90
CA MET A 117 -3.39 -9.21 -7.03
C MET A 117 -1.87 -9.34 -7.09
N ARG A 118 -1.28 -9.09 -8.26
CA ARG A 118 0.17 -9.04 -8.42
C ARG A 118 0.77 -7.86 -7.66
N ALA A 119 0.19 -6.67 -7.79
CA ALA A 119 0.63 -5.49 -7.08
C ALA A 119 0.55 -5.63 -5.56
N LEU A 120 -0.54 -6.21 -5.06
CA LEU A 120 -0.69 -6.48 -3.63
C LEU A 120 0.40 -7.45 -3.14
N ARG A 121 0.67 -8.51 -3.90
CA ARG A 121 1.75 -9.45 -3.58
C ARG A 121 3.10 -8.76 -3.53
N ASP A 122 3.43 -7.98 -4.56
CA ASP A 122 4.71 -7.26 -4.65
C ASP A 122 4.87 -6.25 -3.51
N TYR A 123 3.77 -5.60 -3.10
CA TYR A 123 3.77 -4.71 -1.94
C TYR A 123 3.97 -5.47 -0.63
N LEU A 124 3.24 -6.55 -0.41
CA LEU A 124 3.32 -7.34 0.82
C LEU A 124 4.73 -7.95 1.00
N ASP A 125 5.28 -8.55 -0.05
CA ASP A 125 6.59 -9.21 -0.01
C ASP A 125 7.76 -8.22 -0.11
N GLY A 126 7.60 -7.16 -0.85
CA GLY A 126 8.60 -6.12 -1.04
C GLY A 126 8.57 -5.09 0.09
N GLU A 127 7.76 -4.05 -0.09
CA GLU A 127 7.80 -2.85 0.75
C GLU A 127 7.36 -3.11 2.19
N LEU A 128 6.18 -3.71 2.38
CA LEU A 128 5.63 -3.90 3.73
C LEU A 128 6.56 -4.77 4.59
N ARG A 129 6.99 -5.91 4.06
CA ARG A 129 7.89 -6.83 4.78
C ARG A 129 9.23 -6.19 5.10
N LEU A 130 9.85 -5.52 4.11
CA LEU A 130 11.16 -4.88 4.30
C LEU A 130 11.09 -3.76 5.34
N ARG A 131 10.05 -2.90 5.28
CA ARG A 131 9.87 -1.78 6.20
C ARG A 131 9.60 -2.24 7.63
N ILE A 132 8.79 -3.31 7.81
CA ILE A 132 8.58 -3.91 9.12
C ILE A 132 9.89 -4.52 9.63
N ALA A 133 10.66 -5.23 8.81
CA ALA A 133 11.93 -5.82 9.22
C ALA A 133 12.95 -4.75 9.63
N GLU A 134 13.06 -3.66 8.88
CA GLU A 134 13.91 -2.51 9.21
C GLU A 134 13.52 -1.89 10.56
N PHE A 135 12.22 -1.68 10.78
CA PHE A 135 11.70 -1.15 12.04
C PHE A 135 11.96 -2.06 13.23
N LEU A 136 11.82 -3.37 13.07
CA LEU A 136 12.03 -4.34 14.14
C LEU A 136 13.51 -4.48 14.53
N GLY A 137 14.39 -4.44 13.54
CA GLY A 137 15.83 -4.65 13.76
C GLY A 137 16.18 -6.02 14.32
N GLY A 138 17.48 -6.34 14.33
CA GLY A 138 18.00 -7.59 14.86
C GLY A 138 18.02 -8.73 13.83
N PRO A 139 18.67 -9.87 14.18
CA PRO A 139 18.97 -10.95 13.23
C PRO A 139 17.72 -11.70 12.74
N ASP A 140 16.65 -11.73 13.51
CA ASP A 140 15.38 -12.42 13.23
C ASP A 140 14.29 -11.47 12.69
N ALA A 141 14.61 -10.20 12.42
CA ALA A 141 13.66 -9.19 11.98
C ALA A 141 12.92 -9.59 10.70
N THR A 142 13.63 -10.18 9.74
CA THR A 142 13.04 -10.63 8.46
C THR A 142 12.02 -11.75 8.68
N GLU A 143 12.32 -12.73 9.53
CA GLU A 143 11.42 -13.84 9.84
C GLU A 143 10.16 -13.33 10.55
N ARG A 144 10.32 -12.46 11.55
CA ARG A 144 9.21 -11.81 12.27
C ARG A 144 8.33 -10.96 11.35
N ALA A 145 8.95 -10.17 10.47
CA ALA A 145 8.24 -9.38 9.46
C ALA A 145 7.46 -10.27 8.48
N THR A 146 8.06 -11.39 8.03
CA THR A 146 7.40 -12.35 7.15
C THR A 146 6.16 -12.97 7.82
N ALA A 147 6.27 -13.37 9.09
CA ALA A 147 5.15 -13.89 9.86
C ALA A 147 4.04 -12.83 10.04
N ALA A 148 4.42 -11.58 10.33
CA ALA A 148 3.49 -10.46 10.46
C ALA A 148 2.74 -10.18 9.15
N VAL A 149 3.45 -10.18 8.01
CA VAL A 149 2.85 -10.04 6.67
C VAL A 149 1.88 -11.18 6.37
N GLY A 150 2.19 -12.42 6.80
CA GLY A 150 1.27 -13.54 6.67
C GLY A 150 -0.06 -13.30 7.41
N VAL A 151 -0.03 -12.74 8.63
CA VAL A 151 -1.24 -12.39 9.39
C VAL A 151 -2.02 -11.27 8.71
N LEU A 152 -1.33 -10.19 8.29
CA LEU A 152 -1.96 -9.05 7.62
C LEU A 152 -2.54 -9.43 6.25
N GLY A 153 -1.80 -10.21 5.46
CA GLY A 153 -2.26 -10.72 4.18
C GLY A 153 -3.47 -11.65 4.31
N GLY A 154 -3.49 -12.50 5.36
CA GLY A 154 -4.64 -13.33 5.70
C GLY A 154 -5.88 -12.50 6.06
N LEU A 155 -5.72 -11.44 6.85
CA LEU A 155 -6.79 -10.49 7.16
C LEU A 155 -7.29 -9.79 5.89
N ILE A 156 -6.41 -9.24 5.07
CA ILE A 156 -6.76 -8.58 3.81
C ILE A 156 -7.54 -9.53 2.92
N PHE A 157 -7.03 -10.73 2.71
CA PHE A 157 -7.68 -11.72 1.86
C PHE A 157 -9.07 -12.10 2.38
N THR A 158 -9.19 -12.45 3.67
CA THR A 158 -10.43 -13.00 4.24
C THR A 158 -11.47 -11.94 4.59
N ARG A 159 -11.09 -10.67 4.70
CA ARG A 159 -12.02 -9.58 4.98
C ARG A 159 -12.44 -8.83 3.71
N TYR A 160 -11.53 -8.62 2.75
CA TYR A 160 -11.75 -7.72 1.62
C TYR A 160 -11.75 -8.42 0.26
N LEU A 161 -10.82 -9.34 0.01
CA LEU A 161 -10.66 -9.96 -1.31
C LEU A 161 -11.56 -11.18 -1.50
N ASN A 162 -11.66 -12.04 -0.51
CA ASN A 162 -12.54 -13.21 -0.49
C ASN A 162 -13.28 -13.27 0.87
N PRO A 163 -14.24 -12.36 1.09
CA PRO A 163 -14.78 -12.13 2.42
C PRO A 163 -15.46 -13.36 3.00
N ILE A 164 -14.95 -13.81 4.16
CA ILE A 164 -15.58 -14.77 5.02
C ILE A 164 -16.56 -13.99 5.91
N ARG A 165 -17.84 -14.38 5.93
CA ARG A 165 -18.90 -13.63 6.59
C ARG A 165 -18.53 -13.22 8.04
N SER A 166 -17.97 -14.14 8.82
CA SER A 166 -17.60 -13.90 10.22
C SER A 166 -16.47 -12.89 10.39
N ILE A 167 -15.58 -12.76 9.39
CA ILE A 167 -14.44 -11.82 9.42
C ILE A 167 -14.86 -10.48 8.78
N GLY A 168 -15.61 -10.54 7.69
CA GLY A 168 -16.10 -9.35 6.99
C GLY A 168 -17.02 -8.47 7.83
N ALA A 169 -17.73 -9.06 8.80
CA ALA A 169 -18.65 -8.37 9.71
C ALA A 169 -17.97 -7.76 10.96
N LEU A 170 -16.67 -8.03 11.20
CA LEU A 170 -15.98 -7.49 12.37
C LEU A 170 -15.88 -5.96 12.29
N SER A 171 -16.11 -5.29 13.42
CA SER A 171 -15.72 -3.89 13.57
C SER A 171 -14.19 -3.73 13.62
N PRO A 172 -13.63 -2.53 13.38
CA PRO A 172 -12.18 -2.30 13.55
C PRO A 172 -11.67 -2.68 14.95
N ALA A 173 -12.48 -2.44 15.99
CA ALA A 173 -12.16 -2.84 17.36
C ALA A 173 -12.11 -4.37 17.52
N ASP A 174 -13.05 -5.08 16.90
CA ASP A 174 -13.05 -6.55 16.89
C ASP A 174 -11.90 -7.13 16.08
N VAL A 175 -11.51 -6.50 14.98
CA VAL A 175 -10.31 -6.90 14.22
C VAL A 175 -9.08 -6.85 15.13
N ARG A 176 -8.88 -5.76 15.88
CA ARG A 176 -7.77 -5.68 16.85
C ARG A 176 -7.85 -6.77 17.91
N ARG A 177 -9.03 -7.03 18.45
CA ARG A 177 -9.25 -8.04 19.49
C ARG A 177 -8.93 -9.46 18.96
N VAL A 178 -9.35 -9.77 17.73
CA VAL A 178 -9.23 -11.12 17.14
C VAL A 178 -7.84 -11.35 16.54
N PHE A 179 -7.32 -10.41 15.74
CA PHE A 179 -6.05 -10.56 15.02
C PHE A 179 -4.85 -10.00 15.77
N GLY A 180 -5.06 -9.07 16.72
CA GLY A 180 -3.99 -8.44 17.49
C GLY A 180 -3.09 -9.43 18.23
N PRO A 181 -3.60 -10.44 18.95
CA PRO A 181 -2.75 -11.44 19.61
C PRO A 181 -1.84 -12.20 18.64
N ALA A 182 -2.35 -12.63 17.49
CA ALA A 182 -1.56 -13.34 16.47
C ALA A 182 -0.49 -12.43 15.86
N LEU A 183 -0.84 -11.18 15.55
CA LEU A 183 0.10 -10.23 14.97
C LEU A 183 1.18 -9.84 15.99
N ARG A 184 0.82 -9.59 17.25
CA ARG A 184 1.81 -9.36 18.33
C ARG A 184 2.74 -10.55 18.50
N ALA A 185 2.21 -11.78 18.50
CA ALA A 185 3.04 -12.99 18.57
C ALA A 185 4.04 -13.08 17.41
N ALA A 186 3.60 -12.78 16.18
CA ALA A 186 4.46 -12.76 15.01
C ALA A 186 5.59 -11.70 15.13
N LEU A 187 5.24 -10.48 15.55
CA LEU A 187 6.19 -9.37 15.69
C LEU A 187 7.18 -9.55 16.85
N HIS A 188 6.85 -10.33 17.89
CA HIS A 188 7.68 -10.55 19.08
C HIS A 188 8.18 -12.01 19.21
N ALA A 189 8.02 -12.86 18.17
CA ALA A 189 8.53 -14.22 18.20
C ALA A 189 10.03 -14.20 18.52
N ARG A 190 10.42 -15.01 19.52
CA ARG A 190 11.84 -15.22 19.81
C ARG A 190 12.37 -16.27 18.85
N PRO A 191 13.60 -16.11 18.33
CA PRO A 191 14.19 -17.14 17.49
C PRO A 191 14.26 -18.45 18.28
N ARG A 192 13.84 -19.55 17.65
CA ARG A 192 14.14 -20.88 18.19
C ARG A 192 15.66 -21.00 18.17
N ARG A 193 16.28 -21.10 19.33
CA ARG A 193 17.66 -21.54 19.42
C ARG A 193 17.75 -22.94 18.78
N PRO A 194 18.72 -23.16 17.89
CA PRO A 194 18.96 -24.48 17.32
C PRO A 194 19.30 -25.50 18.39
#